data_d0a45ef842ea3b440ea8d2e92379bc68
#
_entry.id   d0a45ef842ea3b440ea8d2e92379bc68
#
_cell.length_a   1.000
_cell.length_b   1.000
_cell.length_c   1.000
_cell.angle_alpha   90.00
_cell.angle_beta   90.00
_cell.angle_gamma   90.00
#
_symmetry.space_group_name_H-M   'P 1'
#
loop_
_entity.id
_entity.type
_entity.pdbx_description
1 polymer ?
#
loop_
_entity_poly.entity_id
_entity_poly.type
_entity_poly.pdbx_seq_one_letter_code
_entity_poly.pdbx_strand_id
1 'polypeptide(L)'
;MNLKPFGNSLLVRLVLFGLLLVILGGGTRYYFQARFLREDLTELVSSQQTAMAEAVAQDIDARIQDRLRLLERLARTLPPALLDQPDALQAWLGERYQLNPVFSLGVLVVDTHGRVLADYPKVAGRAGSSIANSPDFMRVAQGEGGLGRPRLGAFTRQSILPMGMPLKTPDGRVRAVLLGITALGAPGFLDRITHGRIGETGGFLLISPADKLFIAASDPDLVLKPTPAPGINLLHDRAMAGFRGSGITRNAKGVEELS
;
A
#
# COMPACT_ATOMS: atom_id res chain seq x y z
N MET A 1 -3.63 81.89 8.55
CA MET A 1 -2.81 81.14 7.59
C MET A 1 -3.75 80.13 6.92
N ASN A 2 -4.36 80.56 5.75
CA ASN A 2 -5.36 79.73 5.05
C ASN A 2 -4.64 78.67 4.22
N LEU A 3 -4.68 77.46 4.65
CA LEU A 3 -4.27 76.30 3.88
C LEU A 3 -5.32 76.10 2.75
N LYS A 4 -5.00 76.46 1.52
CA LYS A 4 -5.80 76.14 0.32
C LYS A 4 -5.87 74.60 0.25
N PRO A 5 -7.06 74.02 -0.04
CA PRO A 5 -7.18 72.59 -0.16
C PRO A 5 -6.38 72.12 -1.39
N PHE A 6 -5.32 71.35 -1.12
CA PHE A 6 -4.40 70.78 -2.12
C PHE A 6 -5.13 69.86 -3.14
N GLY A 7 -6.38 69.47 -2.85
CA GLY A 7 -7.16 68.52 -3.67
C GLY A 7 -7.69 69.03 -5.01
N ASN A 8 -7.62 70.34 -5.33
CA ASN A 8 -8.21 70.89 -6.53
C ASN A 8 -7.23 71.23 -7.66
N SER A 9 -5.95 70.97 -7.52
CA SER A 9 -4.96 71.13 -8.58
C SER A 9 -5.09 70.01 -9.62
N LEU A 10 -5.20 70.35 -10.87
CA LEU A 10 -5.23 69.42 -12.01
C LEU A 10 -4.03 68.47 -11.96
N LEU A 11 -2.90 68.96 -11.56
CA LEU A 11 -1.64 68.20 -11.40
C LEU A 11 -1.76 67.09 -10.32
N VAL A 12 -2.38 67.38 -9.16
CA VAL A 12 -2.62 66.37 -8.10
C VAL A 12 -3.57 65.28 -8.59
N ARG A 13 -4.62 65.61 -9.29
CA ARG A 13 -5.55 64.61 -9.87
C ARG A 13 -4.87 63.73 -10.91
N LEU A 14 -3.99 64.28 -11.74
CA LEU A 14 -3.24 63.53 -12.75
C LEU A 14 -2.22 62.59 -12.12
N VAL A 15 -1.52 63.03 -11.08
CA VAL A 15 -0.60 62.18 -10.30
C VAL A 15 -1.34 61.09 -9.59
N LEU A 16 -2.47 61.38 -8.93
CA LEU A 16 -3.28 60.35 -8.27
C LEU A 16 -3.85 59.31 -9.26
N PHE A 17 -4.28 59.78 -10.44
CA PHE A 17 -4.76 58.91 -11.51
C PHE A 17 -3.63 57.99 -12.04
N GLY A 18 -2.46 58.56 -12.28
CA GLY A 18 -1.26 57.77 -12.67
C GLY A 18 -0.87 56.75 -11.62
N LEU A 19 -0.87 57.15 -10.34
CA LEU A 19 -0.59 56.23 -9.22
C LEU A 19 -1.65 55.12 -9.14
N LEU A 20 -2.92 55.43 -9.30
CA LEU A 20 -4.01 54.46 -9.35
C LEU A 20 -3.82 53.43 -10.48
N LEU A 21 -3.45 53.89 -11.67
CA LEU A 21 -3.18 53.01 -12.82
C LEU A 21 -2.01 52.06 -12.55
N VAL A 22 -0.93 52.54 -11.92
CA VAL A 22 0.22 51.73 -11.56
C VAL A 22 -0.15 50.67 -10.50
N ILE A 23 -0.92 51.07 -9.50
CA ILE A 23 -1.38 50.16 -8.45
C ILE A 23 -2.33 49.08 -9.03
N LEU A 24 -3.30 49.48 -9.83
CA LEU A 24 -4.22 48.56 -10.49
C LEU A 24 -3.49 47.64 -11.48
N GLY A 25 -2.62 48.16 -12.32
CA GLY A 25 -1.86 47.36 -13.28
C GLY A 25 -0.88 46.41 -12.57
N GLY A 26 -0.15 46.88 -11.56
CA GLY A 26 0.77 46.07 -10.74
C GLY A 26 0.03 45.03 -9.94
N GLY A 27 -1.08 45.39 -9.30
CA GLY A 27 -1.91 44.44 -8.53
C GLY A 27 -2.54 43.36 -9.41
N THR A 28 -3.06 43.74 -10.56
CA THR A 28 -3.63 42.79 -11.53
C THR A 28 -2.55 41.82 -12.04
N ARG A 29 -1.40 42.37 -12.45
CA ARG A 29 -0.27 41.54 -12.89
C ARG A 29 0.20 40.55 -11.79
N TYR A 30 0.36 41.06 -10.57
CA TYR A 30 0.76 40.21 -9.43
C TYR A 30 -0.25 39.09 -9.15
N TYR A 31 -1.55 39.40 -9.17
CA TYR A 31 -2.61 38.41 -8.97
C TYR A 31 -2.60 37.31 -10.04
N PHE A 32 -2.52 37.69 -11.32
CA PHE A 32 -2.46 36.72 -12.41
C PHE A 32 -1.17 35.92 -12.39
N GLN A 33 -0.03 36.51 -12.10
CA GLN A 33 1.25 35.81 -12.02
C GLN A 33 1.30 34.86 -10.84
N ALA A 34 0.77 35.23 -9.67
CA ALA A 34 0.71 34.36 -8.50
C ALA A 34 -0.24 33.18 -8.73
N ARG A 35 -1.37 33.40 -9.41
CA ARG A 35 -2.31 32.34 -9.75
C ARG A 35 -1.73 31.37 -10.77
N PHE A 36 -1.16 31.86 -11.84
CA PHE A 36 -0.51 31.07 -12.89
C PHE A 36 0.63 30.19 -12.30
N LEU A 37 1.48 30.79 -11.48
CA LEU A 37 2.57 30.06 -10.83
C LEU A 37 2.05 28.94 -9.89
N ARG A 38 0.94 29.18 -9.18
CA ARG A 38 0.32 28.15 -8.35
C ARG A 38 -0.23 26.99 -9.19
N GLU A 39 -0.91 27.29 -10.28
CA GLU A 39 -1.49 26.27 -11.16
C GLU A 39 -0.38 25.39 -11.77
N ASP A 40 0.68 26.00 -12.31
CA ASP A 40 1.83 25.29 -12.89
C ASP A 40 2.59 24.45 -11.85
N LEU A 41 2.84 24.99 -10.65
CA LEU A 41 3.50 24.25 -9.59
C LEU A 41 2.65 23.08 -9.09
N THR A 42 1.34 23.27 -8.99
CA THR A 42 0.44 22.17 -8.57
C THR A 42 0.43 21.05 -9.60
N GLU A 43 0.41 21.37 -10.89
CA GLU A 43 0.45 20.39 -11.98
C GLU A 43 1.77 19.62 -11.98
N LEU A 44 2.90 20.33 -11.83
CA LEU A 44 4.23 19.72 -11.78
C LEU A 44 4.37 18.77 -10.58
N VAL A 45 3.97 19.21 -9.38
CA VAL A 45 4.02 18.38 -8.16
C VAL A 45 3.08 17.18 -8.29
N SER A 46 1.89 17.37 -8.82
CA SER A 46 0.90 16.33 -9.07
C SER A 46 1.43 15.25 -10.01
N SER A 47 2.03 15.65 -11.14
CA SER A 47 2.61 14.69 -12.10
C SER A 47 3.76 13.91 -11.48
N GLN A 48 4.61 14.58 -10.69
CA GLN A 48 5.70 13.92 -9.97
C GLN A 48 5.19 12.92 -8.91
N GLN A 49 4.17 13.30 -8.13
CA GLN A 49 3.56 12.41 -7.14
C GLN A 49 2.93 11.17 -7.81
N THR A 50 2.22 11.37 -8.91
CA THR A 50 1.63 10.26 -9.68
C THR A 50 2.70 9.30 -10.18
N ALA A 51 3.77 9.81 -10.79
CA ALA A 51 4.88 8.99 -11.27
C ALA A 51 5.56 8.22 -10.12
N MET A 52 5.75 8.84 -8.95
CA MET A 52 6.30 8.18 -7.77
C MET A 52 5.36 7.08 -7.25
N ALA A 53 4.05 7.34 -7.19
CA ALA A 53 3.06 6.35 -6.76
C ALA A 53 3.01 5.15 -7.70
N GLU A 54 3.08 5.38 -9.01
CA GLU A 54 3.14 4.30 -10.02
C GLU A 54 4.42 3.46 -9.88
N ALA A 55 5.57 4.08 -9.68
CA ALA A 55 6.83 3.37 -9.47
C ALA A 55 6.81 2.51 -8.19
N VAL A 56 6.22 3.02 -7.11
CA VAL A 56 6.04 2.28 -5.86
C VAL A 56 5.06 1.13 -6.05
N ALA A 57 3.95 1.33 -6.75
CA ALA A 57 2.98 0.28 -7.03
C ALA A 57 3.61 -0.86 -7.86
N GLN A 58 4.39 -0.53 -8.91
CA GLN A 58 5.10 -1.51 -9.72
C GLN A 58 6.13 -2.31 -8.91
N ASP A 59 6.87 -1.67 -8.00
CA ASP A 59 7.82 -2.36 -7.11
C ASP A 59 7.10 -3.36 -6.18
N ILE A 60 5.94 -2.98 -5.62
CA ILE A 60 5.14 -3.85 -4.78
C ILE A 60 4.59 -5.04 -5.57
N ASP A 61 4.03 -4.79 -6.75
CA ASP A 61 3.54 -5.84 -7.64
C ASP A 61 4.64 -6.84 -7.99
N ALA A 62 5.83 -6.35 -8.34
CA ALA A 62 6.98 -7.21 -8.63
C ALA A 62 7.35 -8.09 -7.43
N ARG A 63 7.40 -7.52 -6.22
CA ARG A 63 7.71 -8.26 -4.98
C ARG A 63 6.66 -9.32 -4.64
N ILE A 64 5.38 -9.01 -4.86
CA ILE A 64 4.28 -9.97 -4.68
C ILE A 64 4.42 -11.11 -5.70
N GLN A 65 4.62 -10.79 -6.98
CA GLN A 65 4.78 -11.78 -8.04
C GLN A 65 6.00 -12.68 -7.83
N ASP A 66 7.13 -12.13 -7.36
CA ASP A 66 8.32 -12.92 -7.04
C ASP A 66 8.04 -13.96 -5.95
N ARG A 67 7.29 -13.59 -4.91
CA ARG A 67 6.89 -14.49 -3.84
C ARG A 67 5.95 -15.58 -4.33
N LEU A 68 4.96 -15.22 -5.15
CA LEU A 68 4.04 -16.18 -5.74
C LEU A 68 4.78 -17.16 -6.67
N ARG A 69 5.69 -16.67 -7.50
CA ARG A 69 6.55 -17.53 -8.34
C ARG A 69 7.43 -18.47 -7.52
N LEU A 70 7.96 -18.00 -6.40
CA LEU A 70 8.72 -18.86 -5.49
C LEU A 70 7.84 -19.96 -4.90
N LEU A 71 6.64 -19.63 -4.39
CA LEU A 71 5.70 -20.63 -3.87
C LEU A 71 5.30 -21.65 -4.94
N GLU A 72 5.06 -21.19 -6.16
CA GLU A 72 4.73 -22.06 -7.28
C GLU A 72 5.87 -23.05 -7.59
N ARG A 73 7.13 -22.56 -7.62
CA ARG A 73 8.29 -23.44 -7.80
C ARG A 73 8.43 -24.45 -6.65
N LEU A 74 8.26 -24.00 -5.40
CA LEU A 74 8.30 -24.90 -4.24
C LEU A 74 7.19 -25.94 -4.31
N ALA A 75 5.97 -25.54 -4.68
CA ALA A 75 4.83 -26.45 -4.84
C ALA A 75 5.07 -27.52 -5.91
N ARG A 76 5.71 -27.14 -7.03
CA ARG A 76 6.04 -28.09 -8.12
C ARG A 76 7.18 -29.05 -7.77
N THR A 77 8.11 -28.61 -6.93
CA THR A 77 9.34 -29.39 -6.61
C THR A 77 9.24 -30.17 -5.31
N LEU A 78 8.19 -29.98 -4.51
CA LEU A 78 7.97 -30.72 -3.27
C LEU A 78 7.64 -32.17 -3.60
N PRO A 79 8.48 -33.16 -3.17
CA PRO A 79 8.19 -34.56 -3.39
C PRO A 79 6.94 -34.99 -2.60
N PRO A 80 5.91 -35.55 -3.27
CA PRO A 80 4.66 -35.95 -2.58
C PRO A 80 4.84 -36.88 -1.42
N ALA A 81 5.85 -37.74 -1.46
CA ALA A 81 6.18 -38.70 -0.38
C ALA A 81 6.56 -38.03 0.96
N LEU A 82 7.03 -36.76 0.91
CA LEU A 82 7.38 -36.01 2.12
C LEU A 82 6.14 -35.56 2.91
N LEU A 83 4.96 -35.52 2.32
CA LEU A 83 3.74 -35.12 3.01
C LEU A 83 3.37 -36.07 4.14
N ASP A 84 3.81 -37.32 4.05
CA ASP A 84 3.58 -38.34 5.05
C ASP A 84 4.78 -38.51 6.04
N GLN A 85 5.81 -37.64 5.91
CA GLN A 85 7.04 -37.65 6.68
C GLN A 85 7.36 -36.26 7.27
N PRO A 86 6.75 -35.88 8.41
CA PRO A 86 6.85 -34.53 8.95
C PRO A 86 8.27 -34.01 9.16
N ASP A 87 9.18 -34.86 9.68
CA ASP A 87 10.57 -34.44 9.92
C ASP A 87 11.35 -34.19 8.62
N ALA A 88 11.16 -35.05 7.62
CA ALA A 88 11.78 -34.89 6.31
C ALA A 88 11.20 -33.70 5.57
N LEU A 89 9.89 -33.46 5.68
CA LEU A 89 9.23 -32.27 5.15
C LEU A 89 9.75 -30.99 5.80
N GLN A 90 9.93 -31.03 7.13
CA GLN A 90 10.50 -29.90 7.89
C GLN A 90 11.93 -29.58 7.43
N ALA A 91 12.77 -30.58 7.24
CA ALA A 91 14.14 -30.39 6.73
C ALA A 91 14.14 -29.83 5.33
N TRP A 92 13.29 -30.38 4.44
CA TRP A 92 13.13 -29.91 3.06
C TRP A 92 12.70 -28.44 2.98
N LEU A 93 11.75 -28.02 3.82
CA LEU A 93 11.32 -26.61 3.90
C LEU A 93 12.47 -25.71 4.39
N GLY A 94 13.22 -26.18 5.41
CA GLY A 94 14.33 -25.43 5.99
C GLY A 94 15.43 -25.13 4.98
N GLU A 95 15.88 -26.14 4.24
CA GLU A 95 16.90 -25.97 3.20
C GLU A 95 16.50 -24.92 2.17
N ARG A 96 15.26 -24.96 1.68
CA ARG A 96 14.79 -24.05 0.61
C ARG A 96 14.51 -22.64 1.13
N TYR A 97 14.00 -22.53 2.34
CA TYR A 97 13.79 -21.24 2.98
C TYR A 97 15.11 -20.51 3.24
N GLN A 98 16.15 -21.20 3.69
CA GLN A 98 17.47 -20.60 3.93
C GLN A 98 18.10 -20.04 2.67
N LEU A 99 17.85 -20.65 1.51
CA LEU A 99 18.32 -20.16 0.23
C LEU A 99 17.62 -18.87 -0.23
N ASN A 100 16.35 -18.67 0.18
CA ASN A 100 15.56 -17.50 -0.21
C ASN A 100 14.51 -17.14 0.83
N PRO A 101 14.87 -16.41 1.91
CA PRO A 101 14.00 -16.13 3.06
C PRO A 101 13.06 -14.92 2.81
N VAL A 102 12.32 -14.92 1.70
CA VAL A 102 11.43 -13.78 1.33
C VAL A 102 10.12 -13.73 2.14
N PHE A 103 9.74 -14.82 2.81
CA PHE A 103 8.58 -14.89 3.68
C PHE A 103 9.01 -14.68 5.13
N SER A 104 8.98 -13.45 5.62
CA SER A 104 9.53 -13.07 6.94
C SER A 104 9.00 -13.89 8.13
N LEU A 105 7.79 -14.43 8.03
CA LEU A 105 7.17 -15.30 9.04
C LEU A 105 7.13 -16.78 8.61
N GLY A 106 7.82 -17.08 7.51
CA GLY A 106 8.09 -18.44 7.06
C GLY A 106 7.09 -19.02 6.08
N VAL A 107 7.30 -20.31 5.84
CA VAL A 107 6.46 -21.15 4.98
C VAL A 107 5.89 -22.31 5.78
N LEU A 108 4.71 -22.78 5.40
CA LEU A 108 4.08 -23.94 6.03
C LEU A 108 3.37 -24.80 4.99
N VAL A 109 3.35 -26.09 5.23
CA VAL A 109 2.58 -27.07 4.47
C VAL A 109 1.41 -27.55 5.32
N VAL A 110 0.24 -27.57 4.73
CA VAL A 110 -1.05 -27.86 5.38
C VAL A 110 -1.74 -28.97 4.60
N ASP A 111 -2.28 -29.98 5.27
CA ASP A 111 -3.05 -31.02 4.62
C ASP A 111 -4.42 -30.53 4.15
N THR A 112 -5.18 -31.37 3.45
CA THR A 112 -6.51 -31.04 2.93
C THR A 112 -7.58 -30.82 4.02
N HIS A 113 -7.31 -31.18 5.27
CA HIS A 113 -8.18 -30.97 6.44
C HIS A 113 -7.82 -29.70 7.21
N GLY A 114 -6.79 -28.97 6.76
CA GLY A 114 -6.34 -27.73 7.39
C GLY A 114 -5.36 -27.94 8.53
N ARG A 115 -4.81 -29.15 8.74
CA ARG A 115 -3.78 -29.40 9.73
C ARG A 115 -2.41 -29.03 9.20
N VAL A 116 -1.66 -28.24 9.94
CA VAL A 116 -0.28 -27.86 9.60
C VAL A 116 0.63 -29.07 9.79
N LEU A 117 1.20 -29.57 8.70
CA LEU A 117 2.11 -30.74 8.68
C LEU A 117 3.52 -30.33 9.10
N ALA A 118 4.03 -29.23 8.54
CA ALA A 118 5.35 -28.69 8.84
C ALA A 118 5.38 -27.19 8.62
N ASP A 119 6.30 -26.49 9.28
CA ASP A 119 6.51 -25.04 9.14
C ASP A 119 7.99 -24.68 9.30
N TYR A 120 8.45 -23.68 8.58
CA TYR A 120 9.80 -23.15 8.73
C TYR A 120 9.85 -21.63 8.53
N PRO A 121 10.48 -20.86 9.45
CA PRO A 121 11.01 -21.25 10.76
C PRO A 121 9.92 -21.83 11.68
N LYS A 122 10.33 -22.71 12.60
CA LYS A 122 9.38 -23.29 13.56
C LYS A 122 8.78 -22.21 14.45
N VAL A 123 7.46 -22.18 14.51
CA VAL A 123 6.71 -21.33 15.44
C VAL A 123 5.98 -22.22 16.45
N ALA A 124 6.16 -21.93 17.72
CA ALA A 124 5.56 -22.73 18.80
C ALA A 124 4.03 -22.84 18.61
N GLY A 125 3.52 -24.09 18.69
CA GLY A 125 2.09 -24.40 18.55
C GLY A 125 1.52 -24.31 17.13
N ARG A 126 2.34 -24.00 16.10
CA ARG A 126 1.85 -23.91 14.71
C ARG A 126 1.79 -25.28 14.03
N ALA A 127 2.88 -26.06 14.07
CA ALA A 127 2.84 -27.43 13.56
C ALA A 127 1.86 -28.30 14.39
N GLY A 128 1.04 -29.08 13.71
CA GLY A 128 -0.02 -29.88 14.29
C GLY A 128 -1.33 -29.12 14.59
N SER A 129 -1.34 -27.78 14.55
CA SER A 129 -2.55 -26.98 14.71
C SER A 129 -3.44 -27.01 13.45
N SER A 130 -4.70 -26.57 13.60
CA SER A 130 -5.63 -26.48 12.49
C SER A 130 -5.87 -25.03 12.07
N ILE A 131 -5.81 -24.79 10.76
CA ILE A 131 -6.21 -23.54 10.11
C ILE A 131 -7.37 -23.76 9.12
N ALA A 132 -8.13 -24.83 9.29
CA ALA A 132 -9.24 -25.21 8.40
C ALA A 132 -10.25 -24.07 8.17
N ASN A 133 -10.48 -23.23 9.18
CA ASN A 133 -11.41 -22.10 9.12
C ASN A 133 -10.78 -20.82 8.49
N SER A 134 -9.53 -20.87 8.05
CA SER A 134 -8.90 -19.73 7.38
C SER A 134 -9.45 -19.57 5.96
N PRO A 135 -10.00 -18.41 5.59
CA PRO A 135 -10.51 -18.17 4.24
C PRO A 135 -9.45 -18.41 3.15
N ASP A 136 -8.19 -18.05 3.43
CA ASP A 136 -7.09 -18.27 2.47
C ASP A 136 -6.80 -19.75 2.28
N PHE A 137 -6.80 -20.54 3.39
CA PHE A 137 -6.65 -21.97 3.29
C PHE A 137 -7.77 -22.60 2.47
N MET A 138 -9.04 -22.25 2.75
CA MET A 138 -10.19 -22.81 2.05
C MET A 138 -10.12 -22.55 0.54
N ARG A 139 -9.76 -21.33 0.13
CA ARG A 139 -9.61 -20.96 -1.27
C ARG A 139 -8.50 -21.76 -1.97
N VAL A 140 -7.34 -21.88 -1.32
CA VAL A 140 -6.20 -22.62 -1.90
C VAL A 140 -6.48 -24.13 -1.91
N ALA A 141 -7.17 -24.65 -0.92
CA ALA A 141 -7.60 -26.06 -0.88
C ALA A 141 -8.60 -26.41 -2.01
N GLN A 142 -9.34 -25.42 -2.52
CA GLN A 142 -10.17 -25.55 -3.73
C GLN A 142 -9.36 -25.46 -5.04
N GLY A 143 -8.06 -25.27 -4.96
CA GLY A 143 -7.16 -25.21 -6.11
C GLY A 143 -6.81 -23.83 -6.63
N GLU A 144 -7.25 -22.77 -5.94
CA GLU A 144 -7.01 -21.38 -6.29
C GLU A 144 -5.82 -20.80 -5.51
N GLY A 145 -4.63 -20.87 -6.12
CA GLY A 145 -3.43 -20.22 -5.57
C GLY A 145 -3.47 -18.69 -5.68
N GLY A 146 -2.65 -18.02 -4.89
CA GLY A 146 -2.48 -16.57 -5.01
C GLY A 146 -2.34 -15.82 -3.68
N LEU A 147 -2.55 -14.50 -3.76
CA LEU A 147 -2.50 -13.58 -2.65
C LEU A 147 -3.73 -13.75 -1.76
N GLY A 148 -3.50 -13.85 -0.44
CA GLY A 148 -4.56 -13.91 0.56
C GLY A 148 -4.92 -12.53 1.10
N ARG A 149 -5.81 -12.51 2.10
CA ARG A 149 -6.29 -11.27 2.72
C ARG A 149 -5.37 -10.83 3.86
N PRO A 150 -5.09 -9.53 3.98
CA PRO A 150 -4.33 -8.99 5.10
C PRO A 150 -5.10 -9.17 6.41
N ARG A 151 -4.40 -9.60 7.45
CA ARG A 151 -5.02 -9.83 8.77
C ARG A 151 -3.97 -9.92 9.89
N LEU A 152 -4.44 -9.97 11.12
CA LEU A 152 -3.61 -10.33 12.27
C LEU A 152 -3.30 -11.83 12.23
N GLY A 153 -2.03 -12.19 12.33
CA GLY A 153 -1.57 -13.57 12.37
C GLY A 153 -1.94 -14.24 13.68
N ALA A 154 -2.57 -15.41 13.62
CA ALA A 154 -3.04 -16.13 14.81
C ALA A 154 -1.91 -16.54 15.76
N PHE A 155 -0.76 -16.94 15.22
CA PHE A 155 0.40 -17.42 15.99
C PHE A 155 1.41 -16.34 16.33
N THR A 156 1.62 -15.38 15.42
CA THR A 156 2.69 -14.37 15.55
C THR A 156 2.19 -13.05 16.11
N ARG A 157 0.87 -12.83 16.13
CA ARG A 157 0.23 -11.58 16.53
C ARG A 157 0.71 -10.35 15.75
N GLN A 158 1.26 -10.56 14.58
CA GLN A 158 1.70 -9.51 13.66
C GLN A 158 0.68 -9.33 12.53
N SER A 159 0.64 -8.15 11.94
CA SER A 159 -0.12 -7.87 10.71
C SER A 159 0.54 -8.62 9.55
N ILE A 160 -0.17 -9.54 8.90
CA ILE A 160 0.37 -10.45 7.89
C ILE A 160 -0.34 -10.34 6.55
N LEU A 161 0.39 -10.67 5.50
CA LEU A 161 -0.12 -10.94 4.17
C LEU A 161 0.24 -12.40 3.80
N PRO A 162 -0.71 -13.32 3.84
CA PRO A 162 -0.49 -14.70 3.42
C PRO A 162 -0.54 -14.83 1.90
N MET A 163 0.21 -15.79 1.38
CA MET A 163 0.16 -16.22 -0.01
C MET A 163 0.09 -17.73 -0.05
N GLY A 164 -0.65 -18.33 -0.98
CA GLY A 164 -0.83 -19.76 -0.99
C GLY A 164 -0.80 -20.36 -2.38
N MET A 165 -0.29 -21.60 -2.46
CA MET A 165 -0.30 -22.42 -3.66
C MET A 165 -0.79 -23.84 -3.34
N PRO A 166 -1.68 -24.43 -4.17
CA PRO A 166 -2.09 -25.80 -4.00
C PRO A 166 -0.98 -26.76 -4.44
N LEU A 167 -0.76 -27.78 -3.67
CA LEU A 167 0.07 -28.92 -4.03
C LEU A 167 -0.83 -29.95 -4.75
N LYS A 168 -0.70 -30.02 -6.07
CA LYS A 168 -1.55 -30.87 -6.90
C LYS A 168 -0.84 -32.17 -7.30
N THR A 169 -1.59 -33.24 -7.34
CA THR A 169 -1.19 -34.50 -7.96
C THR A 169 -1.20 -34.37 -9.49
N PRO A 170 -0.59 -35.31 -10.24
CA PRO A 170 -0.61 -35.28 -11.71
C PRO A 170 -2.01 -35.27 -12.33
N ASP A 171 -2.99 -35.84 -11.65
CA ASP A 171 -4.41 -35.85 -12.03
C ASP A 171 -5.15 -34.57 -11.60
N GLY A 172 -4.43 -33.56 -11.08
CA GLY A 172 -4.95 -32.21 -10.77
C GLY A 172 -5.65 -32.06 -9.43
N ARG A 173 -5.77 -33.11 -8.62
CA ARG A 173 -6.37 -33.04 -7.27
C ARG A 173 -5.42 -32.37 -6.29
N VAL A 174 -5.96 -31.50 -5.42
CA VAL A 174 -5.20 -30.89 -4.34
C VAL A 174 -4.95 -31.92 -3.25
N ARG A 175 -3.68 -32.14 -2.88
CA ARG A 175 -3.25 -33.05 -1.81
C ARG A 175 -2.83 -32.31 -0.55
N ALA A 176 -2.31 -31.12 -0.70
CA ALA A 176 -1.93 -30.24 0.39
C ALA A 176 -1.89 -28.78 -0.09
N VAL A 177 -1.65 -27.87 0.82
CA VAL A 177 -1.53 -26.43 0.57
C VAL A 177 -0.18 -25.95 1.09
N LEU A 178 0.54 -25.20 0.27
CA LEU A 178 1.76 -24.47 0.66
C LEU A 178 1.39 -23.02 0.90
N LEU A 179 1.67 -22.50 2.10
CA LEU A 179 1.45 -21.11 2.46
C LEU A 179 2.79 -20.43 2.77
N GLY A 180 2.97 -19.22 2.25
CA GLY A 180 4.05 -18.31 2.63
C GLY A 180 3.47 -17.11 3.37
N ILE A 181 4.05 -16.75 4.50
CA ILE A 181 3.55 -15.70 5.37
C ILE A 181 4.58 -14.58 5.47
N THR A 182 4.17 -13.37 5.12
CA THR A 182 4.98 -12.15 5.23
C THR A 182 4.33 -11.18 6.21
N ALA A 183 5.10 -10.65 7.17
CA ALA A 183 4.63 -9.54 7.98
C ALA A 183 4.56 -8.28 7.13
N LEU A 184 3.50 -7.47 7.27
CA LEU A 184 3.33 -6.23 6.52
C LEU A 184 4.43 -5.21 6.84
N GLY A 185 4.92 -5.19 8.08
CA GLY A 185 6.05 -4.36 8.50
C GLY A 185 7.44 -5.02 8.34
N ALA A 186 7.54 -6.15 7.60
CA ALA A 186 8.83 -6.81 7.42
C ALA A 186 9.78 -5.97 6.54
N PRO A 187 11.06 -5.83 6.93
CA PRO A 187 12.06 -5.17 6.09
C PRO A 187 12.13 -5.79 4.70
N GLY A 188 12.32 -4.97 3.68
CA GLY A 188 12.44 -5.41 2.29
C GLY A 188 11.11 -5.79 1.62
N PHE A 189 9.96 -5.57 2.26
CA PHE A 189 8.66 -5.85 1.63
C PHE A 189 7.92 -4.57 1.22
N LEU A 190 7.48 -3.77 2.17
CA LEU A 190 6.72 -2.53 1.93
C LEU A 190 7.47 -1.27 2.39
N ASP A 191 8.79 -1.32 2.44
CA ASP A 191 9.64 -0.24 2.99
C ASP A 191 9.41 1.11 2.29
N ARG A 192 9.15 1.08 0.98
CA ARG A 192 8.86 2.31 0.21
C ARG A 192 7.57 2.99 0.65
N ILE A 193 6.62 2.23 1.21
CA ILE A 193 5.38 2.78 1.79
C ILE A 193 5.64 3.24 3.23
N THR A 194 6.24 2.38 4.05
CA THR A 194 6.38 2.60 5.49
C THR A 194 7.41 3.67 5.84
N HIS A 195 8.47 3.80 5.04
CA HIS A 195 9.54 4.78 5.25
C HIS A 195 9.60 5.85 4.17
N GLY A 196 8.83 5.69 3.07
CA GLY A 196 8.76 6.67 2.00
C GLY A 196 8.11 7.97 2.46
N ARG A 197 8.73 9.10 2.12
CA ARG A 197 8.18 10.43 2.38
C ARG A 197 8.07 11.21 1.08
N ILE A 198 7.04 12.03 0.97
CA ILE A 198 6.82 12.99 -0.11
C ILE A 198 6.90 14.38 0.51
N GLY A 199 8.01 15.10 0.28
CA GLY A 199 8.27 16.36 0.96
C GLY A 199 8.44 16.17 2.46
N GLU A 200 8.06 17.17 3.25
CA GLU A 200 8.20 17.14 4.71
C GLU A 200 7.06 16.41 5.42
N THR A 201 5.86 16.46 4.88
CA THR A 201 4.63 16.00 5.56
C THR A 201 3.89 14.87 4.82
N GLY A 202 4.20 14.64 3.55
CA GLY A 202 3.53 13.65 2.72
C GLY A 202 4.07 12.24 2.94
N GLY A 203 3.25 11.24 2.60
CA GLY A 203 3.59 9.83 2.70
C GLY A 203 2.77 8.98 1.73
N PHE A 204 3.00 7.68 1.79
CA PHE A 204 2.28 6.71 0.98
C PHE A 204 1.27 5.93 1.82
N LEU A 205 0.17 5.57 1.18
CA LEU A 205 -0.83 4.67 1.72
C LEU A 205 -1.06 3.53 0.71
N LEU A 206 -1.00 2.31 1.19
CA LEU A 206 -1.44 1.14 0.43
C LEU A 206 -2.76 0.63 1.03
N ILE A 207 -3.77 0.50 0.19
CA ILE A 207 -5.12 0.15 0.61
C ILE A 207 -5.57 -1.11 -0.12
N SER A 208 -6.25 -2.01 0.58
CA SER A 208 -7.04 -3.09 -0.04
C SER A 208 -8.46 -2.60 -0.31
N PRO A 209 -8.84 -2.39 -1.58
CA PRO A 209 -10.21 -1.97 -1.90
C PRO A 209 -11.25 -3.03 -1.50
N ALA A 210 -10.91 -4.31 -1.66
CA ALA A 210 -11.81 -5.42 -1.34
C ALA A 210 -12.08 -5.56 0.16
N ASP A 211 -11.06 -5.33 1.00
CA ASP A 211 -11.18 -5.46 2.46
C ASP A 211 -11.47 -4.11 3.15
N LYS A 212 -11.33 -2.99 2.43
CA LYS A 212 -11.44 -1.62 2.93
C LYS A 212 -10.51 -1.37 4.12
N LEU A 213 -9.28 -1.86 4.02
CA LEU A 213 -8.25 -1.77 5.07
C LEU A 213 -7.00 -1.08 4.54
N PHE A 214 -6.33 -0.35 5.41
CA PHE A 214 -4.96 0.09 5.18
C PHE A 214 -4.01 -1.11 5.32
N ILE A 215 -3.23 -1.40 4.27
CA ILE A 215 -2.26 -2.50 4.24
C ILE A 215 -0.89 -2.04 4.73
N ALA A 216 -0.50 -0.85 4.29
CA ALA A 216 0.71 -0.17 4.72
C ALA A 216 0.51 1.34 4.68
N ALA A 217 1.20 2.02 5.56
CA ALA A 217 1.18 3.47 5.67
C ALA A 217 2.49 3.96 6.26
N SER A 218 2.83 5.23 6.04
CA SER A 218 3.92 5.90 6.75
C SER A 218 3.64 6.03 8.26
N ASP A 219 2.36 6.02 8.65
CA ASP A 219 1.92 5.90 10.05
C ASP A 219 1.55 4.43 10.33
N PRO A 220 2.36 3.70 11.12
CA PRO A 220 2.14 2.28 11.39
C PRO A 220 0.83 2.00 12.14
N ASP A 221 0.29 2.98 12.85
CA ASP A 221 -0.96 2.84 13.58
C ASP A 221 -2.19 2.70 12.67
N LEU A 222 -2.07 3.01 11.40
CA LEU A 222 -3.13 2.82 10.40
C LEU A 222 -3.22 1.38 9.89
N VAL A 223 -2.18 0.56 10.02
CA VAL A 223 -2.14 -0.78 9.45
C VAL A 223 -3.25 -1.66 10.02
N LEU A 224 -4.02 -2.30 9.13
CA LEU A 224 -5.23 -3.08 9.38
C LEU A 224 -6.41 -2.28 9.97
N LYS A 225 -6.33 -0.96 10.03
CA LYS A 225 -7.52 -0.14 10.33
C LYS A 225 -8.41 0.02 9.09
N PRO A 226 -9.71 0.19 9.29
CA PRO A 226 -10.63 0.45 8.19
C PRO A 226 -10.34 1.81 7.55
N THR A 227 -10.57 1.89 6.25
CA THR A 227 -10.53 3.16 5.51
C THR A 227 -11.67 4.08 5.96
N PRO A 228 -11.58 5.40 5.69
CA PRO A 228 -12.66 6.33 5.98
C PRO A 228 -14.00 5.88 5.39
N ALA A 229 -15.09 6.20 6.09
CA ALA A 229 -16.43 5.96 5.56
C ALA A 229 -16.66 6.79 4.29
N PRO A 230 -17.49 6.31 3.35
CA PRO A 230 -17.83 7.05 2.14
C PRO A 230 -18.34 8.47 2.45
N GLY A 231 -17.93 9.45 1.67
CA GLY A 231 -18.30 10.86 1.83
C GLY A 231 -17.37 11.68 2.72
N ILE A 232 -16.46 11.06 3.49
CA ILE A 232 -15.49 11.79 4.33
C ILE A 232 -14.35 12.36 3.47
N ASN A 233 -13.84 11.57 2.53
CA ASN A 233 -12.81 12.00 1.59
C ASN A 233 -13.22 11.58 0.17
N LEU A 234 -13.69 12.56 -0.61
CA LEU A 234 -14.22 12.30 -1.95
C LEU A 234 -13.16 11.78 -2.94
N LEU A 235 -11.90 12.17 -2.78
CA LEU A 235 -10.83 11.66 -3.63
C LEU A 235 -10.53 10.19 -3.30
N HIS A 236 -10.51 9.84 -2.01
CA HIS A 236 -10.42 8.46 -1.57
C HIS A 236 -11.56 7.60 -2.14
N ASP A 237 -12.80 8.09 -2.09
CA ASP A 237 -13.95 7.36 -2.62
C ASP A 237 -13.82 7.11 -4.13
N ARG A 238 -13.34 8.12 -4.88
CA ARG A 238 -13.05 7.99 -6.30
C ARG A 238 -11.92 6.97 -6.57
N ALA A 239 -10.86 7.01 -5.76
CA ALA A 239 -9.75 6.06 -5.87
C ALA A 239 -10.22 4.63 -5.59
N MET A 240 -11.08 4.41 -4.58
CA MET A 240 -11.70 3.13 -4.28
C MET A 240 -12.62 2.62 -5.42
N ALA A 241 -13.17 3.54 -6.22
CA ALA A 241 -13.93 3.24 -7.43
C ALA A 241 -13.05 3.05 -8.70
N GLY A 242 -11.71 3.09 -8.56
CA GLY A 242 -10.76 2.87 -9.65
C GLY A 242 -10.25 4.14 -10.34
N PHE A 243 -10.52 5.32 -9.81
CA PHE A 243 -9.92 6.55 -10.32
C PHE A 243 -8.40 6.55 -10.13
N ARG A 244 -7.70 6.95 -11.18
CA ARG A 244 -6.24 7.18 -11.16
C ARG A 244 -5.98 8.63 -11.51
N GLY A 245 -5.23 9.31 -10.68
CA GLY A 245 -4.92 10.74 -10.83
C GLY A 245 -4.77 11.39 -9.48
N SER A 246 -4.62 12.68 -9.49
CA SER A 246 -4.39 13.51 -8.31
C SER A 246 -5.55 14.47 -8.09
N GLY A 247 -5.59 15.07 -6.92
CA GLY A 247 -6.55 16.10 -6.57
C GLY A 247 -6.31 16.67 -5.18
N ILE A 248 -6.89 17.85 -4.96
CA ILE A 248 -6.88 18.49 -3.65
C ILE A 248 -8.05 17.94 -2.85
N THR A 249 -7.79 17.46 -1.66
CA THR A 249 -8.80 16.92 -0.74
C THR A 249 -8.52 17.36 0.69
N ARG A 250 -9.46 17.10 1.59
CA ARG A 250 -9.25 17.28 3.03
C ARG A 250 -9.14 15.92 3.70
N ASN A 251 -8.07 15.76 4.48
CA ASN A 251 -7.89 14.53 5.26
C ASN A 251 -8.82 14.49 6.49
N ALA A 252 -8.80 13.38 7.22
CA ALA A 252 -9.63 13.20 8.42
C ALA A 252 -9.37 14.23 9.54
N LYS A 253 -8.25 14.95 9.49
CA LYS A 253 -7.90 16.04 10.43
C LYS A 253 -8.37 17.41 9.91
N GLY A 254 -9.07 17.48 8.76
CA GLY A 254 -9.53 18.70 8.15
C GLY A 254 -8.44 19.52 7.42
N VAL A 255 -7.24 18.98 7.28
CA VAL A 255 -6.11 19.62 6.59
C VAL A 255 -6.26 19.38 5.09
N GLU A 256 -6.09 20.43 4.30
CA GLU A 256 -6.08 20.36 2.85
C GLU A 256 -4.76 19.74 2.37
N GLU A 257 -4.85 18.72 1.51
CA GLU A 257 -3.71 17.99 0.98
C GLU A 257 -3.88 17.70 -0.51
N LEU A 258 -2.76 17.63 -1.22
CA LEU A 258 -2.69 17.12 -2.58
C LEU A 258 -2.41 15.60 -2.49
N SER A 259 -3.30 14.80 -3.08
CA SER A 259 -3.18 13.33 -3.09
C SER A 259 -3.30 12.80 -4.51
#